data_75bb36f57cea7e8e0d962f3db7f5fc68
#
_entry.id   75bb36f57cea7e8e0d962f3db7f5fc68
#
_cell.length_a   1.000
_cell.length_b   1.000
_cell.length_c   1.000
_cell.angle_alpha   90.00
_cell.angle_beta   90.00
_cell.angle_gamma   90.00
#
_symmetry.space_group_name_H-M   'P 1'
#
loop_
_entity.id
_entity.type
_entity.pdbx_description
1 polymer ?
#
loop_
_entity_poly.entity_id
_entity_poly.type
_entity_poly.pdbx_seq_one_letter_code
_entity_poly.pdbx_strand_id
1 'polypeptide(L)'
;MKIDGKEYKTIWFDKNSQSVKIIDQTKLPHKFIIKDLKTVKDVINAIKTMEVRGAPLIGGAAAYGIALTVKENNDPDFIKKGSENLIQSRPTAINLKWAVDRMMKKLLGINSDKILDIALKEAKEICDEDEKFCENIGINGLKIIEEIYKKKKDTVNILTHCNAGWLATINWGTATSPIYHAHKKGIPVHVWVDETRPRNQGANLTSYELNEEEIPNTIIADNTGGILMQRGE
;
A
#
# COMPACT_ATOMS: atom_id res chain seq x y z
N MET A 1 -2.11 -10.31 -1.92
CA MET A 1 -1.40 -10.47 -3.21
C MET A 1 -0.22 -11.41 -3.00
N LYS A 2 0.37 -11.96 -4.05
CA LYS A 2 1.39 -13.01 -3.94
C LYS A 2 2.80 -12.49 -4.19
N ILE A 3 3.79 -13.13 -3.56
CA ILE A 3 5.21 -13.04 -3.87
C ILE A 3 5.78 -14.45 -3.72
N ASP A 4 6.45 -14.96 -4.73
CA ASP A 4 6.94 -16.37 -4.77
C ASP A 4 5.83 -17.38 -4.42
N GLY A 5 4.60 -17.15 -4.90
CA GLY A 5 3.43 -18.00 -4.67
C GLY A 5 2.81 -17.92 -3.26
N LYS A 6 3.36 -17.13 -2.34
CA LYS A 6 2.84 -16.92 -0.97
C LYS A 6 2.08 -15.60 -0.86
N GLU A 7 0.97 -15.62 -0.11
CA GLU A 7 0.17 -14.41 0.12
C GLU A 7 0.82 -13.51 1.17
N TYR A 8 0.87 -12.20 0.85
CA TYR A 8 1.36 -11.14 1.71
C TYR A 8 0.43 -9.94 1.71
N LYS A 9 0.46 -9.20 2.83
CA LYS A 9 0.05 -7.80 2.93
C LYS A 9 1.31 -6.93 3.03
N THR A 10 1.20 -5.66 2.73
CA THR A 10 2.34 -4.74 2.81
C THR A 10 2.75 -4.42 4.24
N ILE A 11 1.79 -4.52 5.18
CA ILE A 11 1.99 -4.27 6.61
C ILE A 11 1.05 -5.14 7.44
N TRP A 12 1.53 -5.67 8.57
CA TRP A 12 0.73 -6.41 9.54
C TRP A 12 1.39 -6.43 10.91
N PHE A 13 0.61 -6.63 11.98
CA PHE A 13 1.13 -6.89 13.31
C PHE A 13 1.34 -8.39 13.51
N ASP A 14 2.55 -8.77 13.88
CA ASP A 14 2.90 -10.16 14.21
C ASP A 14 2.88 -10.36 15.73
N LYS A 15 1.93 -11.19 16.18
CA LYS A 15 1.74 -11.50 17.61
C LYS A 15 2.91 -12.27 18.21
N ASN A 16 3.65 -13.05 17.43
CA ASN A 16 4.76 -13.86 17.94
C ASN A 16 5.97 -12.98 18.23
N SER A 17 6.35 -12.11 17.31
CA SER A 17 7.45 -11.17 17.50
C SER A 17 7.05 -9.89 18.24
N GLN A 18 5.75 -9.69 18.45
CA GLN A 18 5.20 -8.45 19.05
C GLN A 18 5.69 -7.19 18.32
N SER A 19 5.78 -7.27 16.99
CA SER A 19 6.28 -6.21 16.12
C SER A 19 5.35 -5.99 14.91
N VAL A 20 5.47 -4.84 14.29
CA VAL A 20 4.83 -4.55 12.99
C VAL A 20 5.80 -4.97 11.90
N LYS A 21 5.35 -5.84 11.00
CA LYS A 21 6.13 -6.26 9.85
C LYS A 21 5.73 -5.46 8.62
N ILE A 22 6.73 -5.08 7.84
CA ILE A 22 6.56 -4.39 6.56
C ILE A 22 7.39 -5.07 5.48
N ILE A 23 7.01 -4.86 4.22
CA ILE A 23 7.86 -5.13 3.07
C ILE A 23 8.76 -3.90 2.86
N ASP A 24 10.07 -4.07 2.94
CA ASP A 24 11.03 -2.98 2.63
C ASP A 24 11.07 -2.72 1.12
N GLN A 25 10.31 -1.74 0.66
CA GLN A 25 10.18 -1.42 -0.77
C GLN A 25 11.43 -0.79 -1.36
N THR A 26 12.39 -0.34 -0.54
CA THR A 26 13.67 0.21 -1.02
C THR A 26 14.60 -0.85 -1.62
N LYS A 27 14.31 -2.12 -1.37
CA LYS A 27 15.08 -3.26 -1.85
C LYS A 27 14.50 -3.91 -3.10
N LEU A 28 13.23 -3.62 -3.41
CA LEU A 28 12.57 -4.12 -4.61
C LEU A 28 13.09 -3.41 -5.88
N PRO A 29 13.12 -4.09 -7.01
CA PRO A 29 12.72 -5.48 -7.25
C PRO A 29 13.81 -6.51 -6.93
N HIS A 30 14.99 -6.09 -6.48
CA HIS A 30 16.18 -6.96 -6.40
C HIS A 30 16.17 -7.93 -5.22
N LYS A 31 15.52 -7.54 -4.10
CA LYS A 31 15.44 -8.37 -2.90
C LYS A 31 14.10 -8.15 -2.21
N PHE A 32 13.41 -9.25 -1.92
CA PHE A 32 12.24 -9.23 -1.06
C PHE A 32 12.67 -9.36 0.40
N ILE A 33 12.45 -8.32 1.20
CA ILE A 33 12.83 -8.27 2.62
C ILE A 33 11.63 -7.87 3.46
N ILE A 34 11.31 -8.70 4.46
CA ILE A 34 10.37 -8.36 5.52
C ILE A 34 11.17 -7.78 6.68
N LYS A 35 10.79 -6.58 7.13
CA LYS A 35 11.42 -5.86 8.23
C LYS A 35 10.49 -5.75 9.42
N ASP A 36 11.06 -5.93 10.61
CA ASP A 36 10.35 -5.73 11.88
C ASP A 36 10.51 -4.29 12.36
N LEU A 37 9.37 -3.65 12.69
CA LEU A 37 9.31 -2.34 13.33
C LEU A 37 8.82 -2.58 14.76
N LYS A 38 9.61 -2.21 15.76
CA LYS A 38 9.34 -2.48 17.20
C LYS A 38 8.95 -1.23 17.98
N THR A 39 9.32 -0.06 17.45
CA THR A 39 9.13 1.24 18.10
C THR A 39 8.49 2.24 17.14
N VAL A 40 7.91 3.31 17.69
CA VAL A 40 7.42 4.43 16.87
C VAL A 40 8.54 5.07 16.03
N LYS A 41 9.76 5.07 16.55
CA LYS A 41 10.94 5.59 15.83
C LYS A 41 11.25 4.77 14.59
N ASP A 42 11.08 3.45 14.64
CA ASP A 42 11.26 2.57 13.46
C ASP A 42 10.23 2.90 12.40
N VAL A 43 8.96 3.14 12.78
CA VAL A 43 7.90 3.52 11.83
C VAL A 43 8.19 4.87 11.20
N ILE A 44 8.59 5.88 12.00
CA ILE A 44 8.98 7.20 11.50
C ILE A 44 10.12 7.07 10.48
N ASN A 45 11.12 6.25 10.79
CA ASN A 45 12.23 6.02 9.87
C ASN A 45 11.76 5.33 8.58
N ALA A 46 10.95 4.28 8.67
CA ALA A 46 10.42 3.57 7.51
C ALA A 46 9.61 4.48 6.57
N ILE A 47 8.85 5.44 7.12
CA ILE A 47 8.12 6.46 6.33
C ILE A 47 9.09 7.45 5.69
N LYS A 48 10.08 7.97 6.43
CA LYS A 48 11.04 8.96 5.95
C LYS A 48 11.96 8.40 4.86
N THR A 49 12.42 7.16 5.01
CA THR A 49 13.32 6.50 4.07
C THR A 49 12.59 5.82 2.90
N MET A 50 11.26 5.88 2.90
CA MET A 50 10.41 5.23 1.89
C MET A 50 10.52 3.70 1.86
N GLU A 51 10.84 3.07 2.99
CA GLU A 51 10.66 1.62 3.16
C GLU A 51 9.18 1.25 3.01
N VAL A 52 8.29 2.14 3.46
CA VAL A 52 6.87 2.16 3.12
C VAL A 52 6.52 3.46 2.40
N ARG A 53 5.67 3.38 1.37
CA ARG A 53 5.26 4.52 0.54
C ARG A 53 3.84 4.28 -0.02
N GLY A 54 3.22 5.33 -0.58
CA GLY A 54 1.81 5.31 -0.97
C GLY A 54 0.91 5.79 0.18
N ALA A 55 -0.05 6.64 -0.16
CA ALA A 55 -0.86 7.33 0.86
C ALA A 55 -1.60 6.36 1.80
N PRO A 56 -2.27 5.30 1.31
CA PRO A 56 -2.95 4.35 2.19
C PRO A 56 -1.98 3.57 3.10
N LEU A 57 -0.88 3.05 2.55
CA LEU A 57 0.09 2.31 3.34
C LEU A 57 0.76 3.18 4.41
N ILE A 58 1.05 4.46 4.11
CA ILE A 58 1.57 5.41 5.09
C ILE A 58 0.54 5.63 6.21
N GLY A 59 -0.76 5.68 5.88
CA GLY A 59 -1.83 5.75 6.87
C GLY A 59 -1.86 4.52 7.79
N GLY A 60 -1.81 3.32 7.23
CA GLY A 60 -1.73 2.07 7.99
C GLY A 60 -0.47 1.99 8.86
N ALA A 61 0.69 2.41 8.31
CA ALA A 61 1.94 2.47 9.06
C ALA A 61 1.85 3.46 10.24
N ALA A 62 1.24 4.63 10.03
CA ALA A 62 1.04 5.61 11.10
C ALA A 62 0.10 5.09 12.20
N ALA A 63 -0.98 4.38 11.83
CA ALA A 63 -1.88 3.76 12.79
C ALA A 63 -1.14 2.73 13.67
N TYR A 64 -0.37 1.83 13.07
CA TYR A 64 0.47 0.91 13.83
C TYR A 64 1.58 1.64 14.62
N GLY A 65 2.09 2.77 14.12
CA GLY A 65 3.03 3.63 14.83
C GLY A 65 2.45 4.14 16.17
N ILE A 66 1.18 4.56 16.20
CA ILE A 66 0.49 4.93 17.44
C ILE A 66 0.34 3.69 18.36
N ALA A 67 -0.01 2.53 17.83
CA ALA A 67 -0.11 1.31 18.64
C ALA A 67 1.26 0.93 19.26
N LEU A 68 2.36 1.08 18.52
CA LEU A 68 3.71 0.87 19.06
C LEU A 68 4.08 1.93 20.09
N THR A 69 3.65 3.19 19.93
CA THR A 69 3.85 4.24 20.96
C THR A 69 3.18 3.85 22.27
N VAL A 70 1.92 3.39 22.21
CA VAL A 70 1.18 2.88 23.37
C VAL A 70 1.90 1.68 24.01
N LYS A 71 2.46 0.80 23.18
CA LYS A 71 3.22 -0.36 23.65
C LYS A 71 4.51 0.04 24.38
N GLU A 72 5.19 1.09 23.89
CA GLU A 72 6.42 1.60 24.53
C GLU A 72 6.12 2.27 25.89
N ASN A 73 5.09 3.12 25.91
CA ASN A 73 4.62 3.78 27.13
C ASN A 73 3.17 4.25 26.91
N ASN A 74 2.27 3.87 27.82
CA ASN A 74 0.85 4.21 27.77
C ASN A 74 0.51 5.58 28.43
N ASP A 75 1.53 6.34 28.83
CA ASP A 75 1.35 7.70 29.35
C ASP A 75 0.76 8.62 28.25
N PRO A 76 -0.31 9.39 28.55
CA PRO A 76 -0.98 10.23 27.55
C PRO A 76 -0.08 11.27 26.89
N ASP A 77 0.84 11.88 27.64
CA ASP A 77 1.77 12.89 27.11
C ASP A 77 2.81 12.23 26.19
N PHE A 78 3.25 11.01 26.53
CA PHE A 78 4.14 10.22 25.68
C PHE A 78 3.45 9.85 24.35
N ILE A 79 2.20 9.40 24.41
CA ILE A 79 1.41 9.07 23.22
C ILE A 79 1.20 10.31 22.34
N LYS A 80 0.86 11.45 22.95
CA LYS A 80 0.71 12.73 22.24
C LYS A 80 1.99 13.13 21.53
N LYS A 81 3.13 13.08 22.19
CA LYS A 81 4.44 13.39 21.60
C LYS A 81 4.80 12.44 20.46
N GLY A 82 4.51 11.15 20.61
CA GLY A 82 4.67 10.15 19.54
C GLY A 82 3.82 10.47 18.32
N SER A 83 2.57 10.89 18.53
CA SER A 83 1.65 11.29 17.45
C SER A 83 2.14 12.52 16.69
N GLU A 84 2.63 13.54 17.39
CA GLU A 84 3.22 14.75 16.78
C GLU A 84 4.46 14.41 15.94
N ASN A 85 5.35 13.55 16.45
CA ASN A 85 6.53 13.10 15.72
C ASN A 85 6.18 12.30 14.45
N LEU A 86 5.14 11.46 14.51
CA LEU A 86 4.62 10.74 13.33
C LEU A 86 4.12 11.72 12.27
N ILE A 87 3.27 12.68 12.64
CA ILE A 87 2.76 13.70 11.70
C ILE A 87 3.91 14.48 11.05
N GLN A 88 4.92 14.84 11.83
CA GLN A 88 6.10 15.56 11.33
C GLN A 88 7.01 14.70 10.44
N SER A 89 6.87 13.38 10.44
CA SER A 89 7.69 12.50 9.60
C SER A 89 7.43 12.76 8.11
N ARG A 90 6.18 13.14 7.75
CA ARG A 90 5.77 13.52 6.40
C ARG A 90 4.58 14.50 6.43
N PRO A 91 4.82 15.79 6.64
CA PRO A 91 3.77 16.77 6.93
C PRO A 91 2.70 16.92 5.83
N THR A 92 3.03 16.62 4.59
CA THR A 92 2.12 16.71 3.43
C THR A 92 1.26 15.46 3.23
N ALA A 93 1.49 14.39 3.99
CA ALA A 93 0.76 13.13 3.83
C ALA A 93 -0.59 13.17 4.57
N ILE A 94 -1.66 13.50 3.86
CA ILE A 94 -3.01 13.64 4.42
C ILE A 94 -3.46 12.35 5.12
N ASN A 95 -3.25 11.19 4.51
CA ASN A 95 -3.64 9.90 5.09
C ASN A 95 -2.90 9.58 6.40
N LEU A 96 -1.64 10.02 6.51
CA LEU A 96 -0.89 9.88 7.76
C LEU A 96 -1.57 10.64 8.90
N LYS A 97 -1.84 11.94 8.66
CA LYS A 97 -2.51 12.78 9.65
C LYS A 97 -3.90 12.23 10.00
N TRP A 98 -4.69 11.85 9.01
CA TRP A 98 -6.01 11.26 9.21
C TRP A 98 -5.95 10.01 10.10
N ALA A 99 -5.01 9.08 9.82
CA ALA A 99 -4.87 7.86 10.61
C ALA A 99 -4.46 8.15 12.05
N VAL A 100 -3.50 9.08 12.26
CA VAL A 100 -3.11 9.52 13.60
C VAL A 100 -4.27 10.15 14.34
N ASP A 101 -5.02 11.08 13.72
CA ASP A 101 -6.17 11.75 14.33
C ASP A 101 -7.26 10.72 14.71
N ARG A 102 -7.54 9.73 13.86
CA ARG A 102 -8.49 8.64 14.12
C ARG A 102 -8.04 7.78 15.31
N MET A 103 -6.78 7.40 15.34
CA MET A 103 -6.19 6.65 16.45
C MET A 103 -6.26 7.43 17.76
N MET A 104 -5.86 8.70 17.76
CA MET A 104 -5.89 9.55 18.96
C MET A 104 -7.31 9.75 19.48
N LYS A 105 -8.28 9.96 18.58
CA LYS A 105 -9.71 10.03 18.95
C LYS A 105 -10.20 8.74 19.61
N LYS A 106 -9.78 7.59 19.10
CA LYS A 106 -10.15 6.27 19.63
C LYS A 106 -9.60 6.03 21.01
N LEU A 107 -8.39 6.52 21.28
CA LEU A 107 -7.68 6.32 22.55
C LEU A 107 -8.00 7.38 23.61
N LEU A 108 -8.71 8.45 23.23
CA LEU A 108 -9.05 9.55 24.12
C LEU A 108 -9.86 9.06 25.33
N GLY A 109 -9.36 9.38 26.54
CA GLY A 109 -10.04 9.04 27.80
C GLY A 109 -9.96 7.57 28.21
N ILE A 110 -9.22 6.73 27.46
CA ILE A 110 -9.00 5.34 27.85
C ILE A 110 -7.84 5.27 28.84
N ASN A 111 -8.17 4.94 30.10
CA ASN A 111 -7.20 4.62 31.13
C ASN A 111 -7.43 3.16 31.54
N SER A 112 -6.82 2.23 30.81
CA SER A 112 -7.02 0.79 31.00
C SER A 112 -5.82 0.01 30.52
N ASP A 113 -5.50 -1.10 31.18
CA ASP A 113 -4.49 -2.06 30.76
C ASP A 113 -4.74 -2.64 29.38
N LYS A 114 -5.97 -2.47 28.85
CA LYS A 114 -6.38 -2.90 27.50
C LYS A 114 -6.13 -1.86 26.40
N ILE A 115 -5.53 -0.71 26.71
CA ILE A 115 -5.30 0.37 25.74
C ILE A 115 -4.49 -0.09 24.53
N LEU A 116 -3.50 -0.97 24.73
CA LEU A 116 -2.71 -1.55 23.64
C LEU A 116 -3.57 -2.44 22.72
N ASP A 117 -4.41 -3.30 23.29
CA ASP A 117 -5.31 -4.14 22.48
C ASP A 117 -6.28 -3.30 21.67
N ILE A 118 -6.79 -2.22 22.24
CA ILE A 118 -7.68 -1.26 21.55
C ILE A 118 -6.92 -0.57 20.43
N ALA A 119 -5.69 -0.12 20.65
CA ALA A 119 -4.86 0.52 19.65
C ALA A 119 -4.52 -0.42 18.49
N LEU A 120 -4.11 -1.66 18.78
CA LEU A 120 -3.83 -2.67 17.78
C LEU A 120 -5.06 -3.06 16.96
N LYS A 121 -6.22 -3.15 17.62
CA LYS A 121 -7.49 -3.43 16.93
C LYS A 121 -7.86 -2.31 15.99
N GLU A 122 -7.81 -1.05 16.43
CA GLU A 122 -8.12 0.09 15.58
C GLU A 122 -7.15 0.23 14.40
N ALA A 123 -5.85 0.03 14.62
CA ALA A 123 -4.86 0.03 13.54
C ALA A 123 -5.14 -1.06 12.50
N LYS A 124 -5.56 -2.25 12.96
CA LYS A 124 -5.99 -3.33 12.07
C LYS A 124 -7.26 -2.97 11.31
N GLU A 125 -8.26 -2.36 11.96
CA GLU A 125 -9.50 -1.90 11.33
C GLU A 125 -9.22 -0.89 10.21
N ILE A 126 -8.32 0.08 10.43
CA ILE A 126 -7.87 1.03 9.40
C ILE A 126 -7.30 0.29 8.17
N CYS A 127 -6.46 -0.72 8.41
CA CYS A 127 -5.88 -1.51 7.34
C CYS A 127 -6.92 -2.39 6.61
N ASP A 128 -7.83 -3.02 7.33
CA ASP A 128 -8.88 -3.87 6.73
C ASP A 128 -9.88 -3.03 5.91
N GLU A 129 -10.18 -1.81 6.34
CA GLU A 129 -11.02 -0.87 5.57
C GLU A 129 -10.35 -0.46 4.27
N ASP A 130 -9.04 -0.13 4.29
CA ASP A 130 -8.28 0.19 3.08
C ASP A 130 -8.28 -0.97 2.10
N GLU A 131 -8.00 -2.18 2.57
CA GLU A 131 -8.05 -3.39 1.74
C GLU A 131 -9.41 -3.55 1.07
N LYS A 132 -10.50 -3.33 1.82
CA LYS A 132 -11.86 -3.44 1.31
C LYS A 132 -12.18 -2.34 0.28
N PHE A 133 -11.73 -1.12 0.50
CA PHE A 133 -11.88 -0.04 -0.48
C PHE A 133 -11.13 -0.36 -1.78
N CYS A 134 -9.90 -0.83 -1.69
CA CYS A 134 -9.10 -1.22 -2.84
C CYS A 134 -9.73 -2.39 -3.61
N GLU A 135 -10.25 -3.41 -2.93
CA GLU A 135 -11.00 -4.50 -3.54
C GLU A 135 -12.24 -3.99 -4.30
N ASN A 136 -13.03 -3.11 -3.67
CA ASN A 136 -14.22 -2.53 -4.28
C ASN A 136 -13.90 -1.66 -5.50
N ILE A 137 -12.78 -0.92 -5.49
CA ILE A 137 -12.28 -0.21 -6.66
C ILE A 137 -12.04 -1.19 -7.81
N GLY A 138 -11.41 -2.33 -7.51
CA GLY A 138 -11.15 -3.39 -8.47
C GLY A 138 -12.43 -3.97 -9.08
N ILE A 139 -13.40 -4.33 -8.24
CA ILE A 139 -14.70 -4.88 -8.67
C ILE A 139 -15.44 -3.90 -9.58
N ASN A 140 -15.43 -2.61 -9.25
CA ASN A 140 -16.11 -1.61 -10.05
C ASN A 140 -15.35 -1.29 -11.34
N GLY A 141 -14.02 -1.18 -11.29
CA GLY A 141 -13.18 -0.93 -12.46
C GLY A 141 -13.14 -2.11 -13.43
N LEU A 142 -13.28 -3.34 -12.94
CA LEU A 142 -13.40 -4.53 -13.78
C LEU A 142 -14.50 -4.40 -14.84
N LYS A 143 -15.64 -3.80 -14.51
CA LYS A 143 -16.77 -3.61 -15.44
C LYS A 143 -16.35 -2.84 -16.68
N ILE A 144 -15.48 -1.83 -16.52
CA ILE A 144 -14.96 -1.03 -17.64
C ILE A 144 -14.07 -1.90 -18.55
N ILE A 145 -13.17 -2.69 -17.93
CA ILE A 145 -12.30 -3.60 -18.69
C ILE A 145 -13.11 -4.66 -19.44
N GLU A 146 -14.16 -5.21 -18.82
CA GLU A 146 -15.08 -6.17 -19.46
C GLU A 146 -15.79 -5.58 -20.67
N GLU A 147 -16.26 -4.34 -20.58
CA GLU A 147 -16.94 -3.65 -21.68
C GLU A 147 -15.99 -3.43 -22.86
N ILE A 148 -14.72 -3.03 -22.57
CA ILE A 148 -13.69 -2.88 -23.59
C ILE A 148 -13.39 -4.22 -24.26
N TYR A 149 -13.19 -5.27 -23.45
CA TYR A 149 -12.92 -6.61 -23.95
C TYR A 149 -14.06 -7.15 -24.84
N LYS A 150 -15.31 -6.98 -24.43
CA LYS A 150 -16.48 -7.38 -25.25
C LYS A 150 -16.53 -6.71 -26.61
N LYS A 151 -16.09 -5.45 -26.70
CA LYS A 151 -16.06 -4.68 -27.95
C LYS A 151 -14.85 -5.06 -28.82
N LYS A 152 -13.67 -5.12 -28.19
CA LYS A 152 -12.39 -5.34 -28.87
C LYS A 152 -12.20 -6.80 -29.27
N LYS A 153 -12.64 -7.75 -28.43
CA LYS A 153 -12.45 -9.21 -28.57
C LYS A 153 -10.97 -9.60 -28.70
N ASP A 154 -10.10 -8.83 -28.09
CA ASP A 154 -8.66 -8.96 -28.09
C ASP A 154 -8.10 -8.45 -26.77
N THR A 155 -6.80 -8.61 -26.53
CA THR A 155 -6.09 -8.15 -25.33
C THR A 155 -6.42 -6.69 -25.02
N VAL A 156 -6.80 -6.43 -23.77
CA VAL A 156 -7.05 -5.08 -23.29
C VAL A 156 -5.74 -4.47 -22.80
N ASN A 157 -5.25 -3.47 -23.52
CA ASN A 157 -4.06 -2.72 -23.14
C ASN A 157 -4.41 -1.65 -22.10
N ILE A 158 -3.61 -1.56 -21.07
CA ILE A 158 -3.80 -0.63 -19.95
C ILE A 158 -2.48 0.10 -19.71
N LEU A 159 -2.51 1.43 -19.72
CA LEU A 159 -1.36 2.26 -19.34
C LEU A 159 -1.44 2.58 -17.85
N THR A 160 -0.32 2.44 -17.15
CA THR A 160 -0.20 2.84 -15.74
C THR A 160 1.04 3.68 -15.49
N HIS A 161 0.93 4.62 -14.55
CA HIS A 161 2.01 5.52 -14.16
C HIS A 161 2.28 5.41 -12.66
N CYS A 162 3.53 5.52 -12.24
CA CYS A 162 3.97 5.40 -10.86
C CYS A 162 3.68 4.00 -10.28
N ASN A 163 3.51 3.91 -8.96
CA ASN A 163 2.98 2.73 -8.32
C ASN A 163 1.74 3.10 -7.51
N ALA A 164 0.58 2.73 -8.02
CA ALA A 164 -0.71 2.75 -7.35
C ALA A 164 -1.28 1.32 -7.25
N GLY A 165 -0.39 0.35 -7.14
CA GLY A 165 -0.66 -1.04 -6.92
C GLY A 165 -0.71 -1.41 -5.43
N TRP A 166 -0.72 -2.71 -5.15
CA TRP A 166 -0.89 -3.20 -3.78
C TRP A 166 0.27 -2.81 -2.86
N LEU A 167 1.49 -2.59 -3.40
CA LEU A 167 2.62 -2.09 -2.62
C LEU A 167 2.42 -0.65 -2.10
N ALA A 168 1.47 0.11 -2.65
CA ALA A 168 1.13 1.46 -2.19
C ALA A 168 -0.01 1.50 -1.15
N THR A 169 -0.68 0.38 -0.96
CA THR A 169 -1.86 0.18 -0.10
C THR A 169 -1.61 -0.98 0.85
N ILE A 170 -2.64 -1.45 1.54
CA ILE A 170 -2.50 -2.65 2.38
C ILE A 170 -2.54 -3.91 1.53
N ASN A 171 -3.43 -3.92 0.53
CA ASN A 171 -3.58 -5.01 -0.45
C ASN A 171 -4.34 -4.49 -1.68
N TRP A 172 -4.35 -5.23 -2.80
CA TRP A 172 -5.05 -4.97 -4.06
C TRP A 172 -4.54 -3.77 -4.88
N GLY A 173 -4.13 -2.67 -4.24
CA GLY A 173 -3.85 -1.42 -4.93
C GLY A 173 -5.11 -0.65 -5.32
N THR A 174 -4.95 0.53 -5.88
CA THR A 174 -6.05 1.32 -6.43
C THR A 174 -6.14 1.14 -7.95
N ALA A 175 -5.20 1.70 -8.71
CA ALA A 175 -5.20 1.63 -10.18
C ALA A 175 -4.99 0.21 -10.71
N THR A 176 -4.21 -0.63 -10.03
CA THR A 176 -3.94 -2.01 -10.46
C THR A 176 -5.01 -3.00 -10.02
N SER A 177 -5.85 -2.67 -9.03
CA SER A 177 -6.89 -3.58 -8.54
C SER A 177 -7.85 -4.08 -9.63
N PRO A 178 -8.36 -3.24 -10.55
CA PRO A 178 -9.16 -3.71 -11.68
C PRO A 178 -8.41 -4.68 -12.60
N ILE A 179 -7.09 -4.51 -12.72
CA ILE A 179 -6.24 -5.34 -13.57
C ILE A 179 -6.14 -6.76 -12.97
N TYR A 180 -5.90 -6.85 -11.65
CA TYR A 180 -5.88 -8.13 -10.94
C TYR A 180 -7.21 -8.87 -11.03
N HIS A 181 -8.33 -8.15 -10.89
CA HIS A 181 -9.67 -8.74 -11.04
C HIS A 181 -9.93 -9.23 -12.47
N ALA A 182 -9.51 -8.47 -13.50
CA ALA A 182 -9.64 -8.86 -14.89
C ALA A 182 -8.82 -10.11 -15.21
N HIS A 183 -7.56 -10.13 -14.77
CA HIS A 183 -6.66 -11.27 -14.95
C HIS A 183 -7.20 -12.54 -14.27
N LYS A 184 -7.63 -12.44 -12.99
CA LYS A 184 -8.26 -13.57 -12.27
C LYS A 184 -9.53 -14.08 -12.93
N LYS A 185 -10.22 -13.25 -13.69
CA LYS A 185 -11.42 -13.63 -14.47
C LYS A 185 -11.08 -14.23 -15.84
N GLY A 186 -9.80 -14.32 -16.19
CA GLY A 186 -9.34 -14.85 -17.47
C GLY A 186 -9.49 -13.87 -18.65
N ILE A 187 -9.66 -12.58 -18.39
CA ILE A 187 -9.66 -11.55 -19.42
C ILE A 187 -8.20 -11.27 -19.80
N PRO A 188 -7.81 -11.40 -21.07
CA PRO A 188 -6.47 -11.11 -21.50
C PRO A 188 -6.19 -9.61 -21.37
N VAL A 189 -5.22 -9.27 -20.55
CA VAL A 189 -4.76 -7.90 -20.32
C VAL A 189 -3.27 -7.80 -20.58
N HIS A 190 -2.81 -6.64 -21.04
CA HIS A 190 -1.41 -6.26 -21.10
C HIS A 190 -1.23 -4.88 -20.50
N VAL A 191 -0.22 -4.70 -19.65
CA VAL A 191 0.01 -3.44 -18.94
C VAL A 191 1.25 -2.75 -19.46
N TRP A 192 1.08 -1.56 -20.03
CA TRP A 192 2.16 -0.62 -20.32
C TRP A 192 2.50 0.13 -19.05
N VAL A 193 3.71 -0.07 -18.53
CA VAL A 193 4.14 0.50 -17.25
C VAL A 193 5.13 1.61 -17.50
N ASP A 194 4.71 2.87 -17.31
CA ASP A 194 5.65 3.99 -17.30
C ASP A 194 6.72 3.76 -16.24
N GLU A 195 8.00 3.90 -16.60
CA GLU A 195 9.12 3.70 -15.66
C GLU A 195 9.05 4.62 -14.43
N THR A 196 8.47 5.81 -14.60
CA THR A 196 8.24 6.86 -13.60
C THR A 196 9.51 7.43 -13.00
N ARG A 197 10.24 8.19 -13.83
CA ARG A 197 11.43 8.92 -13.40
C ARG A 197 11.11 9.98 -12.35
N PRO A 198 12.04 10.34 -11.41
CA PRO A 198 13.40 9.80 -11.32
C PRO A 198 13.53 8.57 -10.41
N ARG A 199 12.51 8.20 -9.63
CA ARG A 199 12.60 7.10 -8.64
C ARG A 199 12.15 5.74 -9.17
N ASN A 200 11.67 5.67 -10.40
CA ASN A 200 11.30 4.45 -11.10
C ASN A 200 10.28 3.56 -10.35
N GLN A 201 9.27 4.16 -9.72
CA GLN A 201 8.24 3.39 -9.01
C GLN A 201 7.45 2.47 -9.95
N GLY A 202 7.26 2.86 -11.22
CA GLY A 202 6.67 1.98 -12.22
C GLY A 202 7.55 0.78 -12.50
N ALA A 203 8.80 1.02 -12.90
CA ALA A 203 9.74 -0.03 -13.24
C ALA A 203 10.09 -0.94 -12.06
N ASN A 204 10.32 -0.37 -10.87
CA ASN A 204 10.80 -1.13 -9.72
C ASN A 204 9.69 -1.77 -8.89
N LEU A 205 8.48 -1.20 -8.87
CA LEU A 205 7.41 -1.67 -8.01
C LEU A 205 6.21 -2.19 -8.80
N THR A 206 5.67 -1.40 -9.76
CA THR A 206 4.46 -1.83 -10.49
C THR A 206 4.75 -3.02 -11.38
N SER A 207 5.84 -3.00 -12.14
CA SER A 207 6.23 -4.17 -12.96
C SER A 207 6.56 -5.38 -12.09
N TYR A 208 7.22 -5.18 -10.92
CA TYR A 208 7.50 -6.25 -9.98
C TYR A 208 6.20 -6.93 -9.50
N GLU A 209 5.23 -6.16 -8.98
CA GLU A 209 3.98 -6.74 -8.48
C GLU A 209 3.12 -7.38 -9.58
N LEU A 210 3.16 -6.88 -10.81
CA LEU A 210 2.48 -7.50 -11.96
C LEU A 210 3.14 -8.82 -12.35
N ASN A 211 4.47 -8.90 -12.34
CA ASN A 211 5.21 -10.13 -12.62
C ASN A 211 4.92 -11.22 -11.59
N GLU A 212 4.84 -10.87 -10.28
CA GLU A 212 4.52 -11.83 -9.22
C GLU A 212 3.09 -12.40 -9.32
N GLU A 213 2.19 -11.69 -9.98
CA GLU A 213 0.82 -12.14 -10.29
C GLU A 213 0.69 -12.66 -11.74
N GLU A 214 1.82 -12.89 -12.44
CA GLU A 214 1.87 -13.42 -13.81
C GLU A 214 1.08 -12.59 -14.83
N ILE A 215 0.98 -11.29 -14.61
CA ILE A 215 0.27 -10.37 -15.51
C ILE A 215 1.24 -9.82 -16.57
N PRO A 216 0.97 -10.04 -17.86
CA PRO A 216 1.79 -9.50 -18.95
C PRO A 216 1.95 -7.99 -18.85
N ASN A 217 3.21 -7.54 -18.82
CA ASN A 217 3.51 -6.10 -18.75
C ASN A 217 4.80 -5.76 -19.49
N THR A 218 4.93 -4.49 -19.87
CA THR A 218 6.12 -3.94 -20.52
C THR A 218 6.44 -2.58 -19.91
N ILE A 219 7.69 -2.44 -19.45
CA ILE A 219 8.18 -1.14 -18.96
C ILE A 219 8.48 -0.26 -20.17
N ILE A 220 8.00 0.97 -20.13
CA ILE A 220 8.18 1.97 -21.17
C ILE A 220 8.73 3.28 -20.59
N ALA A 221 9.37 4.10 -21.42
CA ALA A 221 9.75 5.44 -21.02
C ALA A 221 8.51 6.31 -20.81
N ASP A 222 8.56 7.25 -19.85
CA ASP A 222 7.40 8.05 -19.40
C ASP A 222 6.68 8.82 -20.52
N ASN A 223 7.38 9.14 -21.61
CA ASN A 223 6.79 9.84 -22.75
C ASN A 223 6.25 8.91 -23.87
N THR A 224 6.32 7.59 -23.70
CA THR A 224 5.91 6.61 -24.71
C THR A 224 4.39 6.46 -24.79
N GLY A 225 3.68 6.65 -23.67
CA GLY A 225 2.22 6.47 -23.61
C GLY A 225 1.45 7.26 -24.70
N GLY A 226 1.90 8.48 -25.01
CA GLY A 226 1.29 9.30 -26.05
C GLY A 226 1.35 8.68 -27.45
N ILE A 227 2.47 8.08 -27.83
CA ILE A 227 2.61 7.45 -29.15
C ILE A 227 1.82 6.13 -29.23
N LEU A 228 1.74 5.38 -28.13
CA LEU A 228 0.91 4.17 -28.05
C LEU A 228 -0.56 4.49 -28.25
N MET A 229 -1.07 5.54 -27.59
CA MET A 229 -2.45 6.01 -27.79
C MET A 229 -2.72 6.47 -29.22
N GLN A 230 -1.77 7.18 -29.87
CA GLN A 230 -1.91 7.59 -31.26
C GLN A 230 -1.97 6.40 -32.23
N ARG A 231 -1.32 5.30 -31.90
CA ARG A 231 -1.32 4.06 -32.69
C ARG A 231 -2.51 3.16 -32.41
N GLY A 232 -3.33 3.49 -31.39
CA GLY A 232 -4.49 2.71 -30.99
C GLY A 232 -4.14 1.44 -30.21
N GLU A 233 -2.98 1.45 -29.56
CA GLU A 233 -2.51 0.34 -28.72
C GLU A 233 -3.03 0.42 -27.28
#